data_0324a6ad114b681a15a5b9c68e30347a
#
_entry.id   0324a6ad114b681a15a5b9c68e30347a
#
_cell.length_a   1.000
_cell.length_b   1.000
_cell.length_c   1.000
_cell.angle_alpha   90.00
_cell.angle_beta   90.00
_cell.angle_gamma   90.00
#
_symmetry.space_group_name_H-M   'P 1'
#
loop_
_entity.id
_entity.type
_entity.pdbx_description
1 polymer ?
#
loop_
_entity_poly.entity_id
_entity_poly.type
_entity_poly.pdbx_seq_one_letter_code
_entity_poly.pdbx_strand_id
1 'polypeptide(L)'
;MNFFYEELPSTVNVRGENIKVITDFREYIRLLDMLKDQELDALQKFAIIQQYFIDDVVADEEAISALSHFITMDTNCAKVAETGDCEEPQEKLQEKPKKNLFSYSIDYPYILSGFLRDYGIDLIDIKYMHWWKFRMLFDSLSDDTEIKQRIMYRSVDLSEIKDKEEKKRIKKIQKSIQLPSESLTDYDIGNAFM
;
A
#
# COMPACT_ATOMS: atom_id res chain seq x y z
N MET A 1 -9.85 -11.46 -12.84
CA MET A 1 -8.42 -11.66 -13.16
C MET A 1 -7.89 -12.86 -12.39
N ASN A 2 -7.30 -13.84 -13.09
CA ASN A 2 -6.76 -15.05 -12.46
C ASN A 2 -5.30 -15.24 -12.89
N PHE A 3 -4.38 -14.95 -11.98
CA PHE A 3 -2.93 -14.97 -12.24
C PHE A 3 -2.31 -16.37 -12.44
N PHE A 4 -3.11 -17.42 -12.37
CA PHE A 4 -2.68 -18.73 -12.83
C PHE A 4 -2.67 -18.85 -14.38
N TYR A 5 -3.42 -17.98 -15.05
CA TYR A 5 -3.58 -17.99 -16.52
C TYR A 5 -3.25 -16.65 -17.17
N GLU A 6 -3.17 -15.59 -16.38
CA GLU A 6 -2.96 -14.22 -16.85
C GLU A 6 -1.65 -13.68 -16.26
N GLU A 7 -0.93 -12.88 -17.02
CA GLU A 7 0.25 -12.17 -16.54
C GLU A 7 -0.16 -11.06 -15.56
N LEU A 8 0.74 -10.73 -14.63
CA LEU A 8 0.55 -9.59 -13.76
C LEU A 8 0.50 -8.30 -14.60
N PRO A 9 -0.39 -7.34 -14.26
CA PRO A 9 -0.56 -6.14 -15.07
C PRO A 9 0.71 -5.29 -15.08
N SER A 10 1.11 -4.87 -16.26
CA SER A 10 2.25 -3.96 -16.49
C SER A 10 1.81 -2.62 -17.08
N THR A 11 0.50 -2.45 -17.25
CA THR A 11 -0.12 -1.25 -17.81
C THR A 11 -1.29 -0.80 -16.96
N VAL A 12 -1.62 0.48 -17.05
CA VAL A 12 -2.85 1.09 -16.54
C VAL A 12 -3.65 1.65 -17.71
N ASN A 13 -4.98 1.65 -17.61
CA ASN A 13 -5.83 2.25 -18.63
C ASN A 13 -6.03 3.73 -18.32
N VAL A 14 -5.62 4.60 -19.25
CA VAL A 14 -5.81 6.04 -19.19
C VAL A 14 -6.52 6.46 -20.47
N ARG A 15 -7.73 6.98 -20.39
CA ARG A 15 -8.54 7.41 -21.56
C ARG A 15 -8.72 6.35 -22.64
N GLY A 16 -8.82 5.08 -22.24
CA GLY A 16 -8.96 3.96 -23.15
C GLY A 16 -7.63 3.44 -23.74
N GLU A 17 -6.50 4.05 -23.43
CA GLU A 17 -5.17 3.61 -23.83
C GLU A 17 -4.47 2.87 -22.68
N ASN A 18 -3.76 1.79 -23.02
CA ASN A 18 -2.97 1.02 -22.07
C ASN A 18 -1.56 1.62 -21.96
N ILE A 19 -1.30 2.32 -20.88
CA ILE A 19 -0.04 3.00 -20.59
C ILE A 19 0.82 2.11 -19.71
N LYS A 20 2.07 1.86 -20.12
CA LYS A 20 3.02 1.07 -19.35
C LYS A 20 3.47 1.82 -18.09
N VAL A 21 3.56 1.08 -16.97
CA VAL A 21 4.02 1.60 -15.69
C VAL A 21 5.20 0.79 -15.15
N ILE A 22 5.96 1.41 -14.28
CA ILE A 22 6.99 0.69 -13.48
C ILE A 22 6.29 -0.38 -12.66
N THR A 23 6.90 -1.57 -12.55
CA THR A 23 6.29 -2.69 -11.84
C THR A 23 7.13 -3.25 -10.69
N ASP A 24 8.38 -2.80 -10.50
CA ASP A 24 9.22 -3.26 -9.39
C ASP A 24 8.71 -2.73 -8.04
N PHE A 25 8.58 -3.62 -7.06
CA PHE A 25 8.04 -3.26 -5.73
C PHE A 25 8.85 -2.21 -4.99
N ARG A 26 10.18 -2.15 -5.21
CA ARG A 26 11.06 -1.17 -4.53
C ARG A 26 10.72 0.25 -4.94
N GLU A 27 10.36 0.44 -6.21
CA GLU A 27 9.99 1.76 -6.72
C GLU A 27 8.68 2.23 -6.07
N TYR A 28 7.69 1.32 -5.91
CA TYR A 28 6.45 1.68 -5.22
C TYR A 28 6.63 1.98 -3.73
N ILE A 29 7.52 1.25 -3.03
CA ILE A 29 7.88 1.60 -1.65
C ILE A 29 8.50 3.01 -1.60
N ARG A 30 9.40 3.35 -2.52
CA ARG A 30 9.99 4.69 -2.63
C ARG A 30 8.94 5.75 -2.93
N LEU A 31 8.03 5.48 -3.87
CA LEU A 31 6.92 6.39 -4.19
C LEU A 31 6.09 6.69 -2.95
N LEU A 32 5.66 5.65 -2.24
CA LEU A 32 4.83 5.78 -1.05
C LEU A 32 5.53 6.58 0.06
N ASP A 33 6.85 6.42 0.24
CA ASP A 33 7.63 7.19 1.21
C ASP A 33 7.77 8.65 0.78
N MET A 34 8.06 8.93 -0.50
CA MET A 34 8.16 10.30 -1.03
C MET A 34 6.81 11.05 -0.98
N LEU A 35 5.70 10.36 -1.21
CA LEU A 35 4.37 10.97 -1.11
C LEU A 35 4.01 11.36 0.33
N LYS A 36 4.54 10.62 1.32
CA LYS A 36 4.37 10.95 2.76
C LYS A 36 5.26 12.10 3.22
N ASP A 37 6.28 12.45 2.45
CA ASP A 37 7.22 13.52 2.80
C ASP A 37 6.51 14.88 2.77
N GLN A 38 6.49 15.56 3.91
CA GLN A 38 5.88 16.87 4.07
C GLN A 38 6.77 18.02 3.56
N GLU A 39 8.07 17.75 3.34
CA GLU A 39 8.99 18.74 2.76
C GLU A 39 8.80 18.89 1.25
N LEU A 40 8.19 17.87 0.59
CA LEU A 40 7.88 17.91 -0.84
C LEU A 40 6.58 18.68 -1.10
N ASP A 41 6.65 19.67 -1.98
CA ASP A 41 5.47 20.37 -2.44
C ASP A 41 4.65 19.55 -3.48
N ALA A 42 3.45 20.03 -3.83
CA ALA A 42 2.56 19.34 -4.75
C ALA A 42 3.17 19.17 -6.16
N LEU A 43 3.95 20.16 -6.65
CA LEU A 43 4.59 20.09 -7.96
C LEU A 43 5.70 19.04 -7.98
N GLN A 44 6.50 18.97 -6.91
CA GLN A 44 7.53 17.96 -6.75
C GLN A 44 6.93 16.55 -6.70
N LYS A 45 5.87 16.34 -5.93
CA LYS A 45 5.14 15.08 -5.87
C LYS A 45 4.58 14.68 -7.24
N PHE A 46 4.00 15.63 -7.96
CA PHE A 46 3.52 15.42 -9.32
C PHE A 46 4.65 14.99 -10.27
N ALA A 47 5.78 15.66 -10.23
CA ALA A 47 6.94 15.33 -11.05
C ALA A 47 7.50 13.93 -10.74
N ILE A 48 7.41 13.50 -9.48
CA ILE A 48 7.78 12.15 -9.06
C ILE A 48 6.81 11.12 -9.65
N ILE A 49 5.50 11.35 -9.51
CA ILE A 49 4.46 10.46 -10.04
C ILE A 49 4.59 10.28 -11.55
N GLN A 50 4.90 11.37 -12.28
CA GLN A 50 5.11 11.35 -13.72
C GLN A 50 6.17 10.32 -14.16
N GLN A 51 7.19 10.07 -13.35
CA GLN A 51 8.27 9.13 -13.67
C GLN A 51 7.85 7.65 -13.58
N TYR A 52 6.68 7.36 -13.02
CA TYR A 52 6.17 5.99 -12.90
C TYR A 52 5.46 5.50 -14.16
N PHE A 53 5.15 6.40 -15.08
CA PHE A 53 4.68 6.06 -16.42
C PHE A 53 5.89 5.90 -17.35
N ILE A 54 5.99 4.74 -18.01
CA ILE A 54 7.09 4.46 -18.96
C ILE A 54 6.80 5.10 -20.32
N ASP A 55 5.53 5.08 -20.71
CA ASP A 55 5.08 5.72 -21.94
C ASP A 55 4.87 7.22 -21.72
N ASP A 56 4.95 8.00 -22.80
CA ASP A 56 4.80 9.46 -22.75
C ASP A 56 3.31 9.85 -22.55
N VAL A 57 2.93 10.01 -21.29
CA VAL A 57 1.60 10.43 -20.86
C VAL A 57 1.73 11.52 -19.81
N VAL A 58 0.84 12.51 -19.84
CA VAL A 58 0.76 13.51 -18.78
C VAL A 58 0.05 12.90 -17.57
N ALA A 59 0.67 12.96 -16.40
CA ALA A 59 0.11 12.45 -15.14
C ALA A 59 -1.00 13.38 -14.61
N ASP A 60 -2.08 13.56 -15.38
CA ASP A 60 -3.27 14.28 -14.92
C ASP A 60 -4.10 13.44 -13.92
N GLU A 61 -5.23 13.96 -13.49
CA GLU A 61 -6.09 13.34 -12.50
C GLU A 61 -6.50 11.90 -12.87
N GLU A 62 -6.82 11.65 -14.15
CA GLU A 62 -7.22 10.32 -14.61
C GLU A 62 -6.03 9.34 -14.61
N ALA A 63 -4.86 9.76 -15.07
CA ALA A 63 -3.64 8.95 -15.04
C ALA A 63 -3.21 8.65 -13.59
N ILE A 64 -3.30 9.63 -12.70
CA ILE A 64 -2.99 9.47 -11.27
C ILE A 64 -3.99 8.50 -10.63
N SER A 65 -5.29 8.63 -10.92
CA SER A 65 -6.32 7.70 -10.45
C SER A 65 -6.04 6.28 -10.92
N ALA A 66 -5.72 6.09 -12.21
CA ALA A 66 -5.37 4.78 -12.77
C ALA A 66 -4.13 4.17 -12.08
N LEU A 67 -3.10 4.98 -11.80
CA LEU A 67 -1.92 4.53 -11.05
C LEU A 67 -2.27 4.19 -9.59
N SER A 68 -3.14 4.95 -8.95
CA SER A 68 -3.64 4.66 -7.60
C SER A 68 -4.33 3.29 -7.53
N HIS A 69 -5.21 2.97 -8.50
CA HIS A 69 -5.83 1.65 -8.61
C HIS A 69 -4.80 0.53 -8.80
N PHE A 70 -3.75 0.78 -9.58
CA PHE A 70 -2.66 -0.17 -9.72
C PHE A 70 -1.91 -0.40 -8.38
N ILE A 71 -1.64 0.66 -7.63
CA ILE A 71 -0.97 0.59 -6.32
C ILE A 71 -1.82 -0.16 -5.30
N THR A 72 -3.13 0.10 -5.26
CA THR A 72 -4.06 -0.55 -4.32
C THR A 72 -4.48 -1.95 -4.72
N MET A 73 -4.10 -2.39 -5.93
CA MET A 73 -4.53 -3.67 -6.53
C MET A 73 -6.05 -3.75 -6.74
N ASP A 74 -6.72 -2.60 -6.93
CA ASP A 74 -8.15 -2.57 -7.20
C ASP A 74 -8.41 -2.93 -8.67
N THR A 75 -8.88 -4.17 -8.89
CA THR A 75 -9.22 -4.68 -10.22
C THR A 75 -10.63 -4.31 -10.68
N ASN A 76 -11.44 -3.70 -9.83
CA ASN A 76 -12.85 -3.42 -10.17
C ASN A 76 -12.97 -2.28 -11.19
N CYS A 77 -12.06 -1.32 -11.21
CA CYS A 77 -12.07 -0.23 -12.20
C CYS A 77 -11.82 -0.69 -13.63
N ALA A 78 -11.07 -1.77 -13.85
CA ALA A 78 -10.84 -2.29 -15.21
C ALA A 78 -12.11 -2.84 -15.88
N LYS A 79 -13.15 -3.16 -15.10
CA LYS A 79 -14.45 -3.65 -15.62
C LYS A 79 -15.45 -2.54 -15.92
N VAL A 80 -15.26 -1.35 -15.38
CA VAL A 80 -16.22 -0.21 -15.53
C VAL A 80 -16.19 0.39 -16.95
N ALA A 81 -15.06 0.22 -17.67
CA ALA A 81 -14.96 0.67 -19.06
C ALA A 81 -15.87 -0.11 -20.05
N GLU A 82 -16.36 -1.31 -19.66
CA GLU A 82 -17.21 -2.12 -20.53
C GLU A 82 -18.74 -2.02 -20.21
N THR A 83 -19.14 -1.56 -19.03
CA THR A 83 -20.56 -1.63 -18.59
C THR A 83 -21.22 -0.33 -18.17
N GLY A 84 -20.51 0.78 -18.08
CA GLY A 84 -21.13 2.11 -17.89
C GLY A 84 -21.91 2.36 -16.59
N ASP A 85 -22.00 1.39 -15.68
CA ASP A 85 -22.69 1.52 -14.39
C ASP A 85 -21.67 1.75 -13.27
N CYS A 86 -21.39 3.02 -13.00
CA CYS A 86 -20.77 3.43 -11.75
C CYS A 86 -21.82 3.37 -10.64
N GLU A 87 -21.84 2.31 -9.84
CA GLU A 87 -22.48 2.41 -8.53
C GLU A 87 -21.69 3.44 -7.71
N GLU A 88 -22.32 4.56 -7.38
CA GLU A 88 -21.76 5.56 -6.47
C GLU A 88 -21.42 4.88 -5.15
N PRO A 89 -20.24 5.17 -4.56
CA PRO A 89 -19.88 4.63 -3.25
C PRO A 89 -20.92 5.10 -2.24
N GLN A 90 -21.67 4.14 -1.68
CA GLN A 90 -22.61 4.40 -0.59
C GLN A 90 -21.90 5.18 0.52
N GLU A 91 -22.61 6.17 1.06
CA GLU A 91 -22.20 7.09 2.12
C GLU A 91 -21.26 6.45 3.15
N LYS A 92 -20.04 6.95 3.18
CA LYS A 92 -19.06 6.59 4.23
C LYS A 92 -19.61 7.10 5.57
N LEU A 93 -20.14 6.18 6.38
CA LEU A 93 -20.17 6.37 7.83
C LEU A 93 -18.79 6.91 8.24
N GLN A 94 -18.76 7.98 9.04
CA GLN A 94 -17.56 8.65 9.53
C GLN A 94 -16.58 7.61 10.11
N GLU A 95 -15.69 7.10 9.27
CA GLU A 95 -14.64 6.21 9.73
C GLU A 95 -13.67 7.04 10.59
N LYS A 96 -13.43 6.58 11.81
CA LYS A 96 -12.34 7.09 12.65
C LYS A 96 -11.05 7.07 11.82
N PRO A 97 -10.15 8.05 11.95
CA PRO A 97 -8.91 8.09 11.18
C PRO A 97 -8.20 6.74 11.30
N LYS A 98 -8.00 6.06 10.18
CA LYS A 98 -7.35 4.74 10.15
C LYS A 98 -5.95 4.88 10.70
N LYS A 99 -5.69 4.22 11.81
CA LYS A 99 -4.38 4.21 12.46
C LYS A 99 -3.38 3.54 11.55
N ASN A 100 -2.23 4.16 11.35
CA ASN A 100 -1.11 3.55 10.65
C ASN A 100 -0.68 2.28 11.36
N LEU A 101 -0.82 1.13 10.70
CA LEU A 101 -0.51 -0.17 11.28
C LEU A 101 0.92 -0.63 10.96
N PHE A 102 1.50 -0.18 9.86
CA PHE A 102 2.88 -0.47 9.47
C PHE A 102 3.46 0.61 8.56
N SER A 103 4.77 0.60 8.41
CA SER A 103 5.51 1.44 7.46
C SER A 103 6.57 0.59 6.77
N TYR A 104 6.62 0.63 5.44
CA TYR A 104 7.63 -0.11 4.69
C TYR A 104 9.04 0.30 5.05
N SER A 105 9.29 1.59 5.24
CA SER A 105 10.62 2.15 5.56
C SER A 105 11.05 1.93 7.00
N ILE A 106 10.12 1.87 7.95
CA ILE A 106 10.46 1.69 9.38
C ILE A 106 10.48 0.20 9.74
N ASP A 107 9.51 -0.55 9.23
CA ASP A 107 9.35 -1.97 9.56
C ASP A 107 10.11 -2.90 8.60
N TYR A 108 10.92 -2.36 7.66
CA TYR A 108 11.61 -3.16 6.64
C TYR A 108 12.40 -4.36 7.18
N PRO A 109 13.07 -4.31 8.36
CA PRO A 109 13.83 -5.46 8.84
C PRO A 109 12.92 -6.65 9.16
N TYR A 110 11.70 -6.37 9.64
CA TYR A 110 10.71 -7.40 9.99
C TYR A 110 10.01 -7.95 8.74
N ILE A 111 9.86 -7.12 7.71
CA ILE A 111 9.36 -7.54 6.40
C ILE A 111 10.37 -8.45 5.73
N LEU A 112 11.65 -8.06 5.68
CA LEU A 112 12.74 -8.88 5.13
C LEU A 112 12.82 -10.24 5.82
N SER A 113 12.83 -10.24 7.16
CA SER A 113 12.91 -11.49 7.93
C SER A 113 11.68 -12.39 7.73
N GLY A 114 10.49 -11.80 7.57
CA GLY A 114 9.26 -12.52 7.26
C GLY A 114 9.32 -13.21 5.90
N PHE A 115 9.73 -12.50 4.85
CA PHE A 115 9.89 -13.07 3.50
C PHE A 115 10.96 -14.15 3.46
N LEU A 116 12.10 -13.94 4.13
CA LEU A 116 13.15 -14.94 4.19
C LEU A 116 12.68 -16.20 4.92
N ARG A 117 11.96 -16.05 6.03
CA ARG A 117 11.46 -17.16 6.84
C ARG A 117 10.39 -17.98 6.13
N ASP A 118 9.35 -17.31 5.62
CA ASP A 118 8.16 -17.99 5.11
C ASP A 118 8.32 -18.48 3.67
N TYR A 119 9.10 -17.75 2.86
CA TYR A 119 9.23 -18.01 1.42
C TYR A 119 10.66 -18.34 0.98
N GLY A 120 11.65 -18.21 1.85
CA GLY A 120 13.06 -18.33 1.47
C GLY A 120 13.52 -17.24 0.49
N ILE A 121 12.80 -16.12 0.42
CA ILE A 121 13.09 -15.02 -0.49
C ILE A 121 13.87 -13.95 0.26
N ASP A 122 15.11 -13.71 -0.14
CA ASP A 122 15.87 -12.55 0.30
C ASP A 122 15.50 -11.34 -0.59
N LEU A 123 14.72 -10.41 -0.05
CA LEU A 123 14.27 -9.21 -0.77
C LEU A 123 15.44 -8.26 -1.12
N ILE A 124 16.60 -8.41 -0.48
CA ILE A 124 17.79 -7.59 -0.78
C ILE A 124 18.46 -8.10 -2.05
N ASP A 125 18.60 -9.43 -2.18
CA ASP A 125 19.37 -10.06 -3.25
C ASP A 125 18.58 -10.30 -4.54
N ILE A 126 17.24 -10.34 -4.47
CA ILE A 126 16.44 -10.57 -5.70
C ILE A 126 16.62 -9.42 -6.69
N LYS A 127 16.75 -9.78 -7.97
CA LYS A 127 16.92 -8.79 -9.05
C LYS A 127 15.64 -7.98 -9.31
N TYR A 128 14.48 -8.63 -9.24
CA TYR A 128 13.19 -8.06 -9.55
C TYR A 128 12.07 -8.82 -8.86
N MET A 129 11.06 -8.09 -8.39
CA MET A 129 9.76 -8.63 -7.99
C MET A 129 8.68 -7.62 -8.36
N HIS A 130 7.64 -8.10 -9.02
CA HIS A 130 6.49 -7.29 -9.36
C HIS A 130 5.76 -6.81 -8.10
N TRP A 131 5.30 -5.54 -8.09
CA TRP A 131 4.60 -4.92 -6.95
C TRP A 131 3.42 -5.75 -6.44
N TRP A 132 2.56 -6.23 -7.34
CA TRP A 132 1.42 -7.05 -6.96
C TRP A 132 1.84 -8.39 -6.32
N LYS A 133 2.89 -9.02 -6.86
CA LYS A 133 3.42 -10.24 -6.26
C LYS A 133 3.97 -9.98 -4.86
N PHE A 134 4.69 -8.89 -4.68
CA PHE A 134 5.18 -8.47 -3.36
C PHE A 134 4.03 -8.26 -2.38
N ARG A 135 2.99 -7.52 -2.78
CA ARG A 135 1.82 -7.27 -1.95
C ARG A 135 1.08 -8.56 -1.56
N MET A 136 0.81 -9.45 -2.52
CA MET A 136 0.16 -10.73 -2.24
C MET A 136 0.98 -11.58 -1.24
N LEU A 137 2.30 -11.64 -1.41
CA LEU A 137 3.17 -12.37 -0.48
C LEU A 137 3.22 -11.68 0.90
N PHE A 138 3.29 -10.36 0.95
CA PHE A 138 3.26 -9.62 2.21
C PHE A 138 1.96 -9.84 2.98
N ASP A 139 0.82 -9.79 2.29
CA ASP A 139 -0.49 -10.03 2.90
C ASP A 139 -0.66 -11.47 3.39
N SER A 140 0.02 -12.44 2.75
CA SER A 140 -0.02 -13.86 3.07
C SER A 140 1.09 -14.32 4.04
N LEU A 141 1.90 -13.41 4.58
CA LEU A 141 2.88 -13.78 5.63
C LEU A 141 2.17 -14.39 6.83
N SER A 142 2.81 -15.38 7.45
CA SER A 142 2.28 -16.08 8.63
C SER A 142 2.07 -15.12 9.81
N ASP A 143 1.01 -15.34 10.57
CA ASP A 143 0.62 -14.48 11.70
C ASP A 143 1.68 -14.43 12.83
N ASP A 144 2.55 -15.40 12.90
CA ASP A 144 3.66 -15.46 13.87
C ASP A 144 4.94 -14.76 13.39
N THR A 145 4.95 -14.13 12.19
CA THR A 145 6.02 -13.23 11.78
C THR A 145 6.02 -11.96 12.62
N GLU A 146 7.21 -11.41 12.90
CA GLU A 146 7.33 -10.19 13.71
C GLU A 146 6.52 -9.02 13.13
N ILE A 147 6.49 -8.86 11.80
CA ILE A 147 5.71 -7.80 11.15
C ILE A 147 4.20 -7.99 11.39
N LYS A 148 3.66 -9.20 11.25
CA LYS A 148 2.24 -9.46 11.50
C LYS A 148 1.88 -9.27 12.97
N GLN A 149 2.75 -9.69 13.90
CA GLN A 149 2.59 -9.44 15.32
C GLN A 149 2.57 -7.94 15.64
N ARG A 150 3.45 -7.14 15.03
CA ARG A 150 3.47 -5.68 15.20
C ARG A 150 2.18 -5.05 14.67
N ILE A 151 1.72 -5.44 13.47
CA ILE A 151 0.46 -4.98 12.89
C ILE A 151 -0.69 -5.32 13.82
N MET A 152 -0.77 -6.56 14.30
CA MET A 152 -1.79 -7.02 15.23
C MET A 152 -1.81 -6.17 16.51
N TYR A 153 -0.66 -6.01 17.18
CA TYR A 153 -0.62 -5.22 18.43
C TYR A 153 -0.95 -3.74 18.18
N ARG A 154 -0.52 -3.15 17.06
CA ARG A 154 -0.85 -1.76 16.71
C ARG A 154 -2.34 -1.58 16.41
N SER A 155 -3.03 -2.60 15.87
CA SER A 155 -4.45 -2.55 15.55
C SER A 155 -5.37 -2.68 16.78
N VAL A 156 -4.91 -3.27 17.88
CA VAL A 156 -5.74 -3.51 19.07
C VAL A 156 -6.26 -2.19 19.66
N ASP A 157 -7.59 -2.12 19.81
CA ASP A 157 -8.23 -1.02 20.56
C ASP A 157 -8.22 -1.32 22.06
N LEU A 158 -7.46 -0.53 22.79
CA LEU A 158 -7.36 -0.66 24.25
C LEU A 158 -8.69 -0.42 24.99
N SER A 159 -9.69 0.20 24.34
CA SER A 159 -11.00 0.41 24.94
C SER A 159 -11.82 -0.87 25.09
N GLU A 160 -11.59 -1.85 24.21
CA GLU A 160 -12.30 -3.13 24.21
C GLU A 160 -11.77 -4.14 25.23
N ILE A 161 -10.57 -3.88 25.78
CA ILE A 161 -9.94 -4.79 26.76
C ILE A 161 -10.49 -4.52 28.15
N LYS A 162 -11.18 -5.52 28.72
CA LYS A 162 -11.80 -5.45 30.05
C LYS A 162 -10.80 -5.71 31.18
N ASP A 163 -9.82 -6.60 30.97
CA ASP A 163 -8.78 -6.90 31.95
C ASP A 163 -7.76 -5.77 32.05
N LYS A 164 -7.56 -5.27 33.26
CA LYS A 164 -6.66 -4.14 33.52
C LYS A 164 -5.18 -4.50 33.34
N GLU A 165 -4.77 -5.71 33.71
CA GLU A 165 -3.39 -6.15 33.58
C GLU A 165 -3.03 -6.42 32.10
N GLU A 166 -3.93 -7.08 31.38
CA GLU A 166 -3.77 -7.28 29.93
C GLU A 166 -3.74 -5.96 29.19
N LYS A 167 -4.64 -5.03 29.48
CA LYS A 167 -4.64 -3.68 28.92
C LYS A 167 -3.32 -2.95 29.17
N LYS A 168 -2.76 -3.06 30.37
CA LYS A 168 -1.47 -2.46 30.73
C LYS A 168 -0.32 -3.10 29.94
N ARG A 169 -0.34 -4.43 29.78
CA ARG A 169 0.63 -5.19 28.98
C ARG A 169 0.61 -4.74 27.53
N ILE A 170 -0.56 -4.75 26.88
CA ILE A 170 -0.70 -4.38 25.47
C ILE A 170 -0.33 -2.93 25.24
N LYS A 171 -0.73 -2.01 26.13
CA LYS A 171 -0.32 -0.61 26.06
C LYS A 171 1.21 -0.44 26.10
N LYS A 172 1.90 -1.24 26.92
CA LYS A 172 3.37 -1.22 26.98
C LYS A 172 3.99 -1.71 25.66
N ILE A 173 3.45 -2.78 25.06
CA ILE A 173 3.89 -3.29 23.77
C ILE A 173 3.65 -2.23 22.68
N GLN A 174 2.44 -1.68 22.59
CA GLN A 174 2.11 -0.65 21.60
C GLN A 174 3.08 0.55 21.67
N LYS A 175 3.41 0.98 22.88
CA LYS A 175 4.37 2.08 23.09
C LYS A 175 5.78 1.74 22.57
N SER A 176 6.22 0.48 22.70
CA SER A 176 7.56 0.05 22.26
C SER A 176 7.67 -0.12 20.74
N ILE A 177 6.54 -0.36 20.04
CA ILE A 177 6.48 -0.58 18.59
C ILE A 177 5.75 0.56 17.85
N GLN A 178 5.51 1.67 18.51
CA GLN A 178 4.77 2.80 17.95
C GLN A 178 5.53 3.37 16.74
N LEU A 179 4.78 3.61 15.66
CA LEU A 179 5.28 4.40 14.54
C LEU A 179 5.33 5.88 14.90
N PRO A 180 6.23 6.66 14.31
CA PRO A 180 6.20 8.12 14.42
C PRO A 180 4.82 8.65 14.02
N SER A 181 4.34 9.69 14.71
CA SER A 181 2.98 10.23 14.56
C SER A 181 2.70 10.91 13.20
N GLU A 182 3.70 11.06 12.35
CA GLU A 182 3.63 11.81 11.08
C GLU A 182 3.46 10.93 9.84
N SER A 183 3.31 9.61 9.99
CA SER A 183 3.12 8.74 8.83
C SER A 183 1.66 8.75 8.38
N LEU A 184 1.41 9.26 7.17
CA LEU A 184 0.12 9.12 6.46
C LEU A 184 -0.23 7.63 6.27
N THR A 185 -1.51 7.28 6.29
CA THR A 185 -1.94 5.90 5.99
C THR A 185 -1.89 5.64 4.49
N ASP A 186 -1.81 4.36 4.06
CA ASP A 186 -1.94 4.01 2.63
C ASP A 186 -3.28 4.49 2.05
N TYR A 187 -4.29 4.69 2.90
CA TYR A 187 -5.60 5.27 2.55
C TYR A 187 -5.49 6.78 2.32
N ASP A 188 -4.69 7.49 3.11
CA ASP A 188 -4.48 8.94 2.92
C ASP A 188 -3.74 9.23 1.61
N ILE A 189 -2.98 8.26 1.11
CA ILE A 189 -2.32 8.36 -0.20
C ILE A 189 -3.37 8.31 -1.32
N GLY A 190 -4.36 7.42 -1.25
CA GLY A 190 -5.48 7.41 -2.18
C GLY A 190 -6.29 8.71 -2.18
N ASN A 191 -6.48 9.32 -1.00
CA ASN A 191 -7.20 10.59 -0.87
C ASN A 191 -6.34 11.83 -1.19
N ALA A 192 -5.01 11.73 -1.16
CA ALA A 192 -4.13 12.83 -1.56
C ALA A 192 -4.13 13.09 -3.07
N PHE A 193 -4.74 12.17 -3.84
CA PHE A 193 -4.93 12.29 -5.29
C PHE A 193 -6.34 12.74 -5.69
N MET A 194 -7.27 12.89 -4.74
CA MET A 194 -8.60 13.46 -4.96
C MET A 194 -8.66 14.90 -4.46
#